data_1aa40b712fdfdbebbeaa959f37242c28
#
_entry.id   1aa40b712fdfdbebbeaa959f37242c28
#
_cell.length_a   1.000
_cell.length_b   1.000
_cell.length_c   1.000
_cell.angle_alpha   90.00
_cell.angle_beta   90.00
_cell.angle_gamma   90.00
#
_symmetry.space_group_name_H-M   'P 1'
#
loop_
_entity.id
_entity.type
_entity.pdbx_description
1 polymer ?
#
loop_
_entity_poly.entity_id
_entity_poly.type
_entity_poly.pdbx_seq_one_letter_code
_entity_poly.pdbx_strand_id
1 'polypeptide(L)'
;FKLFYESPFDQSEVYVLLDVLFEENPYSRLESIDIICPFIDTTPPNVTVKVPSIADILGDKLTAFAPNTTGILYDKEKEMEIIKQLFDIESLFDQLSTTNGVKDTFIRCAEQELNYRQLTEMNYENVLDDIFKTAIIIGGRGSFDKETFLKLEDGIRRIKSHIINRNYIVEEAVVSASKAAYLSMLLQHQQD
;
A
#
# COMPACT_ATOMS: atom_id res chain seq x y z
N PHE A 1 -5.75 -19.81 -2.90
CA PHE A 1 -5.20 -21.17 -2.94
C PHE A 1 -4.11 -21.31 -1.88
N LYS A 2 -4.04 -22.49 -1.23
CA LYS A 2 -2.94 -22.84 -0.33
C LYS A 2 -2.08 -23.91 -0.99
N LEU A 3 -0.79 -23.63 -1.11
CA LEU A 3 0.20 -24.56 -1.65
C LEU A 3 1.01 -25.09 -0.47
N PHE A 4 0.70 -26.30 -0.04
CA PHE A 4 1.32 -26.93 1.13
C PHE A 4 2.69 -27.53 0.78
N TYR A 5 3.64 -27.41 1.71
CA TYR A 5 4.96 -28.03 1.63
C TYR A 5 5.48 -28.35 3.04
N GLU A 6 6.48 -29.20 3.12
CA GLU A 6 7.17 -29.53 4.37
C GLU A 6 8.29 -28.52 4.64
N SER A 7 8.26 -27.89 5.81
CA SER A 7 9.30 -26.95 6.23
C SER A 7 10.65 -27.64 6.35
N PRO A 8 11.73 -27.15 5.71
CA PRO A 8 13.06 -27.73 5.84
C PRO A 8 13.69 -27.55 7.23
N PHE A 9 13.10 -26.69 8.09
CA PHE A 9 13.64 -26.38 9.41
C PHE A 9 13.14 -27.34 10.49
N ASP A 10 11.87 -27.67 10.49
CA ASP A 10 11.20 -28.41 11.57
C ASP A 10 10.31 -29.56 11.07
N GLN A 11 10.29 -29.78 9.74
CA GLN A 11 9.47 -30.81 9.08
C GLN A 11 7.96 -30.65 9.32
N SER A 12 7.52 -29.48 9.78
CA SER A 12 6.10 -29.17 9.90
C SER A 12 5.47 -28.89 8.52
N GLU A 13 4.18 -29.22 8.38
CA GLU A 13 3.43 -28.82 7.21
C GLU A 13 3.12 -27.31 7.29
N VAL A 14 3.59 -26.56 6.29
CA VAL A 14 3.35 -25.12 6.11
C VAL A 14 2.79 -24.85 4.71
N TYR A 15 2.35 -23.64 4.44
CA TYR A 15 1.80 -23.32 3.14
C TYR A 15 2.21 -21.92 2.64
N VAL A 16 2.27 -21.79 1.33
CA VAL A 16 2.27 -20.49 0.63
C VAL A 16 0.85 -20.17 0.22
N LEU A 17 0.42 -18.95 0.50
CA LEU A 17 -0.90 -18.45 0.09
C LEU A 17 -0.77 -17.81 -1.29
N LEU A 18 -1.64 -18.22 -2.22
CA LEU A 18 -1.82 -17.60 -3.52
C LEU A 18 -3.25 -17.06 -3.62
N ASP A 19 -3.40 -15.76 -3.64
CA ASP A 19 -4.66 -15.10 -3.89
C ASP A 19 -4.78 -14.76 -5.39
N VAL A 20 -5.91 -15.13 -5.98
CA VAL A 20 -6.21 -14.90 -7.41
C VAL A 20 -7.53 -14.14 -7.49
N LEU A 21 -7.46 -12.95 -8.07
CA LEU A 21 -8.64 -12.15 -8.41
C LEU A 21 -9.00 -12.39 -9.89
N PHE A 22 -10.28 -12.62 -10.15
CA PHE A 22 -10.83 -12.75 -11.51
C PHE A 22 -11.53 -11.44 -11.89
N GLU A 23 -10.73 -10.43 -12.14
CA GLU A 23 -11.14 -9.05 -12.37
C GLU A 23 -10.50 -8.51 -13.65
N GLU A 24 -11.06 -7.44 -14.21
CA GLU A 24 -10.38 -6.68 -15.25
C GLU A 24 -9.13 -6.03 -14.66
N ASN A 25 -8.05 -6.09 -15.44
CA ASN A 25 -6.78 -5.53 -15.00
C ASN A 25 -6.86 -3.98 -14.93
N PRO A 26 -6.74 -3.35 -13.76
CA PRO A 26 -6.83 -1.90 -13.61
C PRO A 26 -5.54 -1.19 -14.02
N TYR A 27 -4.44 -1.92 -14.21
CA TYR A 27 -3.12 -1.34 -14.46
C TYR A 27 -2.95 -0.94 -15.92
N SER A 28 -2.38 0.24 -16.14
CA SER A 28 -2.18 0.78 -17.48
C SER A 28 -0.94 0.22 -18.17
N ARG A 29 0.07 -0.16 -17.37
CA ARG A 29 1.36 -0.63 -17.90
C ARG A 29 1.84 -1.88 -17.18
N LEU A 30 2.10 -2.93 -17.96
CA LEU A 30 2.72 -4.16 -17.48
C LEU A 30 4.17 -4.25 -17.98
N GLU A 31 5.07 -4.59 -17.06
CA GLU A 31 6.49 -4.81 -17.34
C GLU A 31 6.81 -6.30 -17.19
N SER A 32 7.77 -6.79 -17.96
CA SER A 32 8.26 -8.17 -17.83
C SER A 32 9.51 -8.16 -16.97
N ILE A 33 9.48 -8.87 -15.85
CA ILE A 33 10.61 -9.02 -14.95
C ILE A 33 10.93 -10.50 -14.71
N ASP A 34 12.20 -10.81 -14.55
CA ASP A 34 12.63 -12.14 -14.09
C ASP A 34 12.43 -12.26 -12.59
N ILE A 35 11.96 -13.42 -12.13
CA ILE A 35 11.86 -13.72 -10.70
C ILE A 35 13.28 -13.92 -10.18
N ILE A 36 13.90 -12.84 -9.71
CA ILE A 36 15.20 -12.81 -9.07
C ILE A 36 15.04 -12.05 -7.75
N CYS A 37 15.38 -12.70 -6.66
CA CYS A 37 15.32 -12.10 -5.33
C CYS A 37 16.57 -12.50 -4.54
N PRO A 38 17.26 -11.58 -3.85
CA PRO A 38 18.45 -11.90 -3.05
C PRO A 38 18.19 -12.85 -1.88
N PHE A 39 16.93 -13.08 -1.54
CA PHE A 39 16.50 -13.99 -0.47
C PHE A 39 16.01 -15.35 -0.97
N ILE A 40 16.02 -15.60 -2.28
CA ILE A 40 15.53 -16.83 -2.90
C ILE A 40 16.58 -17.34 -3.88
N ASP A 41 17.07 -18.57 -3.66
CA ASP A 41 17.91 -19.23 -4.65
C ASP A 41 17.08 -19.64 -5.87
N THR A 42 17.49 -19.18 -7.02
CA THR A 42 16.85 -19.52 -8.30
C THR A 42 17.84 -20.24 -9.20
N THR A 43 17.36 -21.25 -9.93
CA THR A 43 18.16 -21.98 -10.91
C THR A 43 17.77 -21.48 -12.32
N PRO A 44 18.74 -21.03 -13.12
CA PRO A 44 18.47 -20.62 -14.50
C PRO A 44 17.93 -21.78 -15.37
N PRO A 45 17.08 -21.49 -16.40
CA PRO A 45 16.60 -20.15 -16.76
C PRO A 45 15.57 -19.60 -15.77
N ASN A 46 15.68 -18.32 -15.46
CA ASN A 46 14.72 -17.66 -14.56
C ASN A 46 13.34 -17.60 -15.21
N VAL A 47 12.30 -17.66 -14.38
CA VAL A 47 10.93 -17.46 -14.83
C VAL A 47 10.66 -15.96 -14.96
N THR A 48 10.20 -15.54 -16.14
CA THR A 48 9.79 -14.16 -16.41
C THR A 48 8.28 -14.03 -16.16
N VAL A 49 7.87 -12.98 -15.43
CA VAL A 49 6.46 -12.67 -15.14
C VAL A 49 6.13 -11.25 -15.57
N LYS A 50 4.84 -11.01 -15.84
CA LYS A 50 4.32 -9.66 -16.05
C LYS A 50 3.84 -9.09 -14.72
N VAL A 51 4.31 -7.88 -14.41
CA VAL A 51 3.94 -7.14 -13.21
C VAL A 51 3.51 -5.71 -13.59
N PRO A 52 2.67 -5.05 -12.80
CA PRO A 52 2.38 -3.64 -13.00
C PRO A 52 3.64 -2.78 -12.86
N SER A 53 3.68 -1.64 -13.53
CA SER A 53 4.75 -0.66 -13.31
C SER A 53 4.74 -0.13 -11.86
N ILE A 54 5.86 0.43 -11.40
CA ILE A 54 5.94 1.05 -10.05
C ILE A 54 4.88 2.14 -9.88
N ALA A 55 4.61 2.92 -10.94
CA ALA A 55 3.56 3.94 -10.92
C ALA A 55 2.17 3.34 -10.73
N ASP A 56 1.87 2.25 -11.42
CA ASP A 56 0.58 1.54 -11.29
C ASP A 56 0.42 0.92 -9.89
N ILE A 57 1.48 0.27 -9.38
CA ILE A 57 1.45 -0.30 -8.02
C ILE A 57 1.26 0.80 -6.98
N LEU A 58 1.90 1.97 -7.14
CA LEU A 58 1.72 3.11 -6.24
C LEU A 58 0.29 3.63 -6.27
N GLY A 59 -0.33 3.76 -7.46
CA GLY A 59 -1.71 4.18 -7.61
C GLY A 59 -2.68 3.26 -6.86
N ASP A 60 -2.51 1.94 -7.00
CA ASP A 60 -3.27 0.93 -6.27
C ASP A 60 -3.04 1.02 -4.75
N LYS A 61 -1.79 1.07 -4.31
CA LYS A 61 -1.42 1.12 -2.89
C LYS A 61 -1.95 2.36 -2.16
N LEU A 62 -2.10 3.49 -2.84
CA LEU A 62 -2.70 4.68 -2.26
C LEU A 62 -4.13 4.43 -1.79
N THR A 63 -4.92 3.64 -2.52
CA THR A 63 -6.31 3.33 -2.13
C THR A 63 -6.39 2.56 -0.82
N ALA A 64 -5.37 1.76 -0.50
CA ALA A 64 -5.31 0.98 0.73
C ALA A 64 -4.97 1.82 1.98
N PHE A 65 -4.44 3.04 1.81
CA PHE A 65 -4.11 3.98 2.89
C PHE A 65 -5.21 5.05 3.07
N ALA A 66 -6.47 4.69 2.94
CA ALA A 66 -7.62 5.57 3.07
C ALA A 66 -8.66 4.95 4.04
N PRO A 67 -8.42 5.01 5.37
CA PRO A 67 -9.11 4.19 6.37
C PRO A 67 -10.57 4.56 6.61
N ASN A 68 -11.07 5.66 6.07
CA ASN A 68 -12.49 6.01 6.16
C ASN A 68 -13.25 5.73 4.85
N THR A 69 -12.55 5.33 3.79
CA THR A 69 -13.14 5.10 2.46
C THR A 69 -12.79 3.71 1.93
N THR A 70 -11.69 3.58 1.18
CA THR A 70 -11.31 2.36 0.47
C THR A 70 -10.27 1.50 1.20
N GLY A 71 -9.59 2.06 2.19
CA GLY A 71 -8.51 1.39 2.90
C GLY A 71 -8.97 0.50 4.07
N ILE A 72 -8.02 0.16 4.91
CA ILE A 72 -8.25 -0.63 6.13
C ILE A 72 -8.87 0.28 7.18
N LEU A 73 -10.09 -0.06 7.61
CA LEU A 73 -10.88 0.77 8.54
C LEU A 73 -10.21 0.87 9.93
N TYR A 74 -10.29 2.04 10.55
CA TYR A 74 -9.77 2.30 11.91
C TYR A 74 -10.41 1.41 13.01
N ASP A 75 -11.65 0.99 12.84
CA ASP A 75 -12.40 0.21 13.82
C ASP A 75 -12.13 -1.30 13.79
N LYS A 76 -11.13 -1.75 13.02
CA LYS A 76 -10.80 -3.17 12.84
C LYS A 76 -9.59 -3.62 13.66
N GLU A 77 -9.03 -2.77 14.52
CA GLU A 77 -7.81 -3.07 15.30
C GLU A 77 -6.62 -3.51 14.41
N LYS A 78 -6.53 -2.88 13.21
CA LYS A 78 -5.54 -3.20 12.18
C LYS A 78 -4.63 -2.01 11.86
N GLU A 79 -4.27 -1.25 12.88
CA GLU A 79 -3.45 -0.05 12.72
C GLU A 79 -2.07 -0.38 12.14
N MET A 80 -1.51 -1.55 12.49
CA MET A 80 -0.24 -1.99 11.91
C MET A 80 -0.35 -2.18 10.39
N GLU A 81 -1.46 -2.72 9.91
CA GLU A 81 -1.72 -2.91 8.48
C GLU A 81 -1.90 -1.56 7.76
N ILE A 82 -2.52 -0.56 8.40
CA ILE A 82 -2.60 0.81 7.87
C ILE A 82 -1.19 1.39 7.72
N ILE A 83 -0.36 1.26 8.75
CA ILE A 83 1.03 1.75 8.72
C ILE A 83 1.88 0.97 7.70
N LYS A 84 1.60 -0.32 7.48
CA LYS A 84 2.23 -1.09 6.42
C LYS A 84 1.95 -0.48 5.04
N GLN A 85 0.70 -0.07 4.76
CA GLN A 85 0.40 0.61 3.49
C GLN A 85 1.19 1.92 3.35
N LEU A 86 1.31 2.69 4.44
CA LEU A 86 2.09 3.92 4.43
C LEU A 86 3.58 3.66 4.12
N PHE A 87 4.16 2.61 4.72
CA PHE A 87 5.53 2.18 4.45
C PHE A 87 5.73 1.75 3.00
N ASP A 88 4.77 1.00 2.44
CA ASP A 88 4.79 0.56 1.04
C ASP A 88 4.73 1.77 0.10
N ILE A 89 3.86 2.76 0.37
CA ILE A 89 3.74 4.00 -0.42
C ILE A 89 5.06 4.76 -0.43
N GLU A 90 5.72 4.94 0.72
CA GLU A 90 7.02 5.60 0.77
C GLU A 90 8.06 4.87 -0.07
N SER A 91 8.13 3.55 0.08
CA SER A 91 9.11 2.71 -0.63
C SER A 91 8.93 2.78 -2.15
N LEU A 92 7.68 2.83 -2.62
CA LEU A 92 7.34 2.99 -4.04
C LEU A 92 7.62 4.41 -4.53
N PHE A 93 7.28 5.43 -3.72
CA PHE A 93 7.56 6.82 -4.04
C PHE A 93 9.05 7.07 -4.30
N ASP A 94 9.92 6.50 -3.47
CA ASP A 94 11.36 6.68 -3.60
C ASP A 94 11.96 5.98 -4.84
N GLN A 95 11.24 5.03 -5.42
CA GLN A 95 11.61 4.36 -6.67
C GLN A 95 10.94 4.96 -7.90
N LEU A 96 10.03 5.91 -7.71
CA LEU A 96 9.24 6.48 -8.80
C LEU A 96 10.09 7.37 -9.71
N SER A 97 10.19 7.02 -10.96
CA SER A 97 10.85 7.84 -11.98
C SER A 97 9.93 8.89 -12.62
N THR A 98 8.62 8.63 -12.61
CA THR A 98 7.58 9.49 -13.18
C THR A 98 6.25 9.26 -12.48
N THR A 99 5.43 10.29 -12.35
CA THR A 99 4.07 10.20 -11.81
C THR A 99 3.03 9.79 -12.86
N ASN A 100 3.44 9.69 -14.13
CA ASN A 100 2.54 9.27 -15.20
C ASN A 100 1.98 7.86 -14.94
N GLY A 101 0.67 7.71 -15.03
CA GLY A 101 -0.05 6.46 -14.78
C GLY A 101 -0.49 6.27 -13.32
N VAL A 102 0.09 6.98 -12.34
CA VAL A 102 -0.34 6.87 -10.93
C VAL A 102 -1.80 7.28 -10.78
N LYS A 103 -2.19 8.44 -11.35
CA LYS A 103 -3.57 8.97 -11.26
C LYS A 103 -4.57 8.03 -11.90
N ASP A 104 -4.31 7.58 -13.12
CA ASP A 104 -5.23 6.73 -13.89
C ASP A 104 -5.49 5.40 -13.18
N THR A 105 -4.46 4.77 -12.64
CA THR A 105 -4.59 3.52 -11.89
C THR A 105 -5.27 3.78 -10.55
N PHE A 106 -4.89 4.86 -9.84
CA PHE A 106 -5.54 5.24 -8.60
C PHE A 106 -7.05 5.42 -8.77
N ILE A 107 -7.50 6.16 -9.79
CA ILE A 107 -8.92 6.39 -10.06
C ILE A 107 -9.64 5.06 -10.27
N ARG A 108 -9.13 4.20 -11.16
CA ARG A 108 -9.75 2.88 -11.43
C ARG A 108 -9.86 2.01 -10.20
N CYS A 109 -8.78 1.90 -9.42
CA CYS A 109 -8.78 1.10 -8.19
C CYS A 109 -9.70 1.71 -7.13
N ALA A 110 -9.69 3.04 -6.95
CA ALA A 110 -10.55 3.71 -5.99
C ALA A 110 -12.04 3.53 -6.30
N GLU A 111 -12.43 3.72 -7.56
CA GLU A 111 -13.81 3.51 -8.00
C GLU A 111 -14.26 2.05 -7.84
N GLN A 112 -13.39 1.11 -8.15
CA GLN A 112 -13.66 -0.31 -7.96
C GLN A 112 -13.87 -0.66 -6.49
N GLU A 113 -12.99 -0.19 -5.59
CA GLU A 113 -13.11 -0.41 -4.15
C GLU A 113 -14.35 0.27 -3.55
N LEU A 114 -14.67 1.49 -3.97
CA LEU A 114 -15.89 2.18 -3.55
C LEU A 114 -17.14 1.39 -3.95
N ASN A 115 -17.17 0.84 -5.17
CA ASN A 115 -18.26 -0.01 -5.65
C ASN A 115 -18.41 -1.29 -4.81
N TYR A 116 -17.30 -2.00 -4.49
CA TYR A 116 -17.34 -3.18 -3.64
C TYR A 116 -17.91 -2.89 -2.26
N ARG A 117 -17.62 -1.71 -1.72
CA ARG A 117 -18.11 -1.26 -0.41
C ARG A 117 -19.49 -0.63 -0.46
N GLN A 118 -20.09 -0.51 -1.64
CA GLN A 118 -21.39 0.15 -1.87
C GLN A 118 -21.40 1.62 -1.42
N LEU A 119 -20.26 2.31 -1.51
CA LEU A 119 -20.11 3.73 -1.18
C LEU A 119 -20.41 4.59 -2.42
N THR A 120 -21.61 4.47 -2.96
CA THR A 120 -22.02 5.06 -4.24
C THR A 120 -22.08 6.59 -4.26
N GLU A 121 -22.13 7.23 -3.08
CA GLU A 121 -22.13 8.69 -2.93
C GLU A 121 -20.71 9.29 -2.90
N MET A 122 -19.67 8.42 -2.92
CA MET A 122 -18.27 8.83 -2.91
C MET A 122 -17.62 8.62 -4.27
N ASN A 123 -16.57 9.39 -4.52
CA ASN A 123 -15.73 9.28 -5.70
C ASN A 123 -14.24 9.25 -5.29
N TYR A 124 -13.34 9.13 -6.25
CA TYR A 124 -11.90 9.06 -6.01
C TYR A 124 -11.35 10.32 -5.28
N GLU A 125 -11.98 11.50 -5.41
CA GLU A 125 -11.55 12.71 -4.71
C GLU A 125 -11.77 12.59 -3.19
N ASN A 126 -12.85 11.93 -2.77
CA ASN A 126 -13.09 11.62 -1.36
C ASN A 126 -12.01 10.68 -0.80
N VAL A 127 -11.51 9.76 -1.62
CA VAL A 127 -10.40 8.88 -1.24
C VAL A 127 -9.10 9.66 -1.10
N LEU A 128 -8.79 10.60 -2.01
CA LEU A 128 -7.63 11.48 -1.89
C LEU A 128 -7.69 12.35 -0.63
N ASP A 129 -8.86 12.89 -0.31
CA ASP A 129 -9.10 13.65 0.91
C ASP A 129 -8.87 12.80 2.18
N ASP A 130 -9.27 11.54 2.16
CA ASP A 130 -9.08 10.62 3.27
C ASP A 130 -7.60 10.30 3.47
N ILE A 131 -6.86 10.03 2.38
CA ILE A 131 -5.40 9.85 2.39
C ILE A 131 -4.73 11.08 3.01
N PHE A 132 -5.08 12.27 2.54
CA PHE A 132 -4.53 13.52 3.03
C PHE A 132 -4.78 13.70 4.53
N LYS A 133 -6.01 13.54 4.99
CA LYS A 133 -6.40 13.68 6.41
C LYS A 133 -5.64 12.67 7.28
N THR A 134 -5.56 11.43 6.87
CA THR A 134 -4.81 10.38 7.59
C THR A 134 -3.33 10.72 7.68
N ALA A 135 -2.74 11.18 6.59
CA ALA A 135 -1.35 11.61 6.54
C ALA A 135 -1.08 12.82 7.47
N ILE A 136 -1.99 13.81 7.51
CA ILE A 136 -1.88 14.98 8.40
C ILE A 136 -1.98 14.60 9.89
N ILE A 137 -2.79 13.61 10.26
CA ILE A 137 -2.86 13.10 11.65
C ILE A 137 -1.49 12.56 12.08
N ILE A 138 -0.83 11.77 11.21
CA ILE A 138 0.51 11.23 11.50
C ILE A 138 1.55 12.35 11.49
N GLY A 139 1.56 13.19 10.45
CA GLY A 139 2.50 14.31 10.29
C GLY A 139 2.42 15.32 11.45
N GLY A 140 1.21 15.60 11.93
CA GLY A 140 0.96 16.49 13.07
C GLY A 140 1.18 15.86 14.44
N ARG A 141 1.57 14.58 14.50
CA ARG A 141 1.82 13.83 15.77
C ARG A 141 0.69 14.00 16.78
N GLY A 142 -0.54 13.90 16.32
CA GLY A 142 -1.73 14.01 17.15
C GLY A 142 -2.18 15.43 17.49
N SER A 143 -1.56 16.48 16.89
CA SER A 143 -2.00 17.86 17.09
C SER A 143 -3.40 18.15 16.52
N PHE A 144 -3.82 17.40 15.52
CA PHE A 144 -5.12 17.53 14.86
C PHE A 144 -6.15 16.53 15.38
N ASP A 145 -5.73 15.29 15.67
CA ASP A 145 -6.53 14.22 16.24
C ASP A 145 -5.64 13.30 17.07
N LYS A 146 -5.65 13.53 18.38
CA LYS A 146 -4.80 12.80 19.31
C LYS A 146 -5.22 11.34 19.48
N GLU A 147 -6.52 11.06 19.46
CA GLU A 147 -7.03 9.70 19.69
C GLU A 147 -6.63 8.79 18.54
N THR A 148 -6.91 9.21 17.29
CA THR A 148 -6.53 8.46 16.10
C THR A 148 -5.02 8.33 15.97
N PHE A 149 -4.26 9.40 16.28
CA PHE A 149 -2.80 9.32 16.27
C PHE A 149 -2.24 8.26 17.21
N LEU A 150 -2.75 8.16 18.45
CA LEU A 150 -2.28 7.16 19.41
C LEU A 150 -2.50 5.72 18.92
N LYS A 151 -3.60 5.46 18.23
CA LYS A 151 -3.85 4.16 17.58
C LYS A 151 -2.82 3.89 16.47
N LEU A 152 -2.60 4.87 15.58
CA LEU A 152 -1.60 4.77 14.50
C LEU A 152 -0.17 4.64 15.04
N GLU A 153 0.16 5.33 16.14
CA GLU A 153 1.45 5.20 16.82
C GLU A 153 1.68 3.78 17.35
N ASP A 154 0.63 3.12 17.86
CA ASP A 154 0.71 1.70 18.22
C ASP A 154 1.01 0.83 16.99
N GLY A 155 0.36 1.10 15.85
CA GLY A 155 0.67 0.47 14.56
C GLY A 155 2.14 0.67 14.15
N ILE A 156 2.69 1.89 14.29
CA ILE A 156 4.10 2.20 14.02
C ILE A 156 5.04 1.39 14.93
N ARG A 157 4.66 1.23 16.20
CA ARG A 157 5.43 0.41 17.14
C ARG A 157 5.46 -1.06 16.76
N ARG A 158 4.31 -1.59 16.33
CA ARG A 158 4.15 -3.02 15.99
C ARG A 158 4.82 -3.41 14.68
N ILE A 159 4.84 -2.54 13.68
CA ILE A 159 5.42 -2.84 12.37
C ILE A 159 6.95 -3.04 12.42
N LYS A 160 7.64 -2.54 13.44
CA LYS A 160 9.10 -2.66 13.56
C LYS A 160 9.62 -4.09 13.44
N SER A 161 8.88 -5.07 13.94
CA SER A 161 9.26 -6.48 13.86
C SER A 161 9.19 -7.05 12.43
N HIS A 162 8.57 -6.35 11.51
CA HIS A 162 8.36 -6.76 10.12
C HIS A 162 9.28 -6.02 9.13
N ILE A 163 9.96 -4.97 9.59
CA ILE A 163 10.89 -4.18 8.77
C ILE A 163 12.31 -4.52 9.15
N ILE A 164 13.05 -5.14 8.21
CA ILE A 164 14.40 -5.68 8.47
C ILE A 164 15.48 -4.64 8.16
N ASN A 165 15.26 -3.78 7.16
CA ASN A 165 16.29 -2.92 6.57
C ASN A 165 16.50 -1.58 7.30
N ARG A 166 15.58 -1.15 8.15
CA ARG A 166 15.67 0.10 8.92
C ARG A 166 14.81 0.07 10.18
N ASN A 167 15.11 0.97 11.11
CA ASN A 167 14.30 1.17 12.31
C ASN A 167 13.17 2.17 12.00
N TYR A 168 11.96 1.65 11.69
CA TYR A 168 10.80 2.47 11.40
C TYR A 168 10.17 2.99 12.69
N ILE A 169 10.28 4.30 12.91
CA ILE A 169 9.81 5.02 14.10
C ILE A 169 8.86 6.16 13.70
N VAL A 170 8.31 6.90 14.66
CA VAL A 170 7.37 8.00 14.39
C VAL A 170 7.97 9.04 13.44
N GLU A 171 9.26 9.37 13.58
CA GLU A 171 9.97 10.29 12.72
C GLU A 171 9.97 9.83 11.25
N GLU A 172 10.21 8.56 11.01
CA GLU A 172 10.15 7.94 9.67
C GLU A 172 8.71 7.95 9.14
N ALA A 173 7.74 7.59 9.98
CA ALA A 173 6.32 7.61 9.61
C ALA A 173 5.82 9.02 9.24
N VAL A 174 6.37 10.08 9.86
CA VAL A 174 6.08 11.48 9.49
C VAL A 174 6.60 11.78 8.08
N VAL A 175 7.79 11.29 7.72
CA VAL A 175 8.33 11.43 6.36
C VAL A 175 7.45 10.68 5.36
N SER A 176 7.10 9.42 5.65
CA SER A 176 6.20 8.63 4.80
C SER A 176 4.85 9.32 4.61
N ALA A 177 4.26 9.85 5.70
CA ALA A 177 3.00 10.58 5.68
C ALA A 177 3.09 11.87 4.83
N SER A 178 4.21 12.58 4.89
CA SER A 178 4.45 13.76 4.06
C SER A 178 4.45 13.42 2.56
N LYS A 179 5.02 12.28 2.18
CA LYS A 179 5.00 11.78 0.80
C LYS A 179 3.58 11.40 0.36
N ALA A 180 2.82 10.72 1.23
CA ALA A 180 1.42 10.37 0.95
C ALA A 180 0.53 11.62 0.81
N ALA A 181 0.69 12.61 1.70
CA ALA A 181 -0.01 13.89 1.62
C ALA A 181 0.35 14.65 0.32
N TYR A 182 1.65 14.68 -0.04
CA TYR A 182 2.10 15.29 -1.29
C TYR A 182 1.46 14.62 -2.51
N LEU A 183 1.46 13.28 -2.56
CA LEU A 183 0.85 12.52 -3.66
C LEU A 183 -0.65 12.80 -3.77
N SER A 184 -1.40 12.79 -2.66
CA SER A 184 -2.83 13.04 -2.70
C SER A 184 -3.15 14.42 -3.27
N MET A 185 -2.41 15.46 -2.86
CA MET A 185 -2.56 16.81 -3.39
C MET A 185 -2.12 16.92 -4.85
N LEU A 186 -1.02 16.26 -5.23
CA LEU A 186 -0.55 16.24 -6.61
C LEU A 186 -1.61 15.65 -7.54
N LEU A 187 -2.15 14.47 -7.19
CA LEU A 187 -3.15 13.79 -8.01
C LEU A 187 -4.48 14.55 -8.07
N GLN A 188 -4.85 15.27 -7.00
CA GLN A 188 -6.05 16.09 -6.96
C GLN A 188 -5.96 17.29 -7.91
N HIS A 189 -4.76 17.91 -8.03
CA HIS A 189 -4.55 19.11 -8.83
C HIS A 189 -3.92 18.85 -10.20
N GLN A 190 -3.54 17.63 -10.51
CA GLN A 190 -3.02 17.26 -11.82
C GLN A 190 -4.15 17.35 -12.84
N GLN A 191 -4.00 18.27 -13.80
CA GLN A 191 -4.89 18.36 -14.96
C GLN A 191 -4.59 17.19 -15.91
N ASP A 192 -5.65 16.66 -16.53
CA ASP A 192 -5.55 15.58 -17.53
C ASP A 192 -4.92 16.07 -18.83
#